data_7f68ece9f8ab9ba852db04b6136fa51f
#
_entry.id   7f68ece9f8ab9ba852db04b6136fa51f
#
_cell.length_a   1.000
_cell.length_b   1.000
_cell.length_c   1.000
_cell.angle_alpha   90.00
_cell.angle_beta   90.00
_cell.angle_gamma   90.00
#
_symmetry.space_group_name_H-M   'P 1'
#
loop_
_entity.id
_entity.type
_entity.pdbx_description
1 polymer ?
#
loop_
_entity_poly.entity_id
_entity_poly.type
_entity_poly.pdbx_seq_one_letter_code
_entity_poly.pdbx_strand_id
1 'polypeptide(L)'
;MAADRYTPAVLSLPVSINTLISIPMTAYTTNNRPVEVRQLNENDLDNLVMYLNRLKPETVMRFGPHGFDKQSVSAIFQDTDQYKGYIVIDTETSEIVAYAVIKIGFLEHDRFRLQSYGITPDPVTDCTFAPSVADDWQSQGLGNILFGFIVSHLKTIAIKRIILWGGVQSSNQRAVNYYTRHGFRNLGQFEYNGLNYDMILDIP
;
A
#
# COMPACT_ATOMS: atom_id res chain seq x y z
N MET A 1 56.62 -35.24 -8.96
CA MET A 1 55.19 -35.55 -8.86
C MET A 1 54.53 -34.53 -7.92
N ALA A 2 53.93 -33.52 -8.48
CA ALA A 2 53.21 -32.49 -7.72
C ALA A 2 51.70 -32.84 -7.78
N ALA A 3 51.08 -32.99 -6.62
CA ALA A 3 49.65 -33.30 -6.51
C ALA A 3 48.84 -32.01 -6.60
N ASP A 4 48.07 -31.87 -7.67
CA ASP A 4 47.06 -30.82 -7.85
C ASP A 4 45.97 -30.94 -6.79
N ARG A 5 45.84 -29.91 -5.96
CA ARG A 5 44.70 -29.79 -5.02
C ARG A 5 43.57 -29.06 -5.72
N TYR A 6 42.58 -29.83 -6.13
CA TYR A 6 41.31 -29.31 -6.64
C TYR A 6 40.49 -28.72 -5.47
N THR A 7 40.36 -27.39 -5.44
CA THR A 7 39.44 -26.71 -4.51
C THR A 7 38.10 -26.50 -5.23
N PRO A 8 36.98 -27.06 -4.76
CA PRO A 8 35.70 -26.80 -5.39
C PRO A 8 35.29 -25.35 -5.12
N ALA A 9 34.99 -24.61 -6.19
CA ALA A 9 34.36 -23.29 -6.11
C ALA A 9 32.94 -23.44 -5.56
N VAL A 10 32.68 -22.86 -4.40
CA VAL A 10 31.35 -22.70 -3.87
C VAL A 10 30.64 -21.62 -4.71
N LEU A 11 29.79 -22.05 -5.63
CA LEU A 11 28.87 -21.19 -6.34
C LEU A 11 27.84 -20.69 -5.31
N SER A 12 28.06 -19.49 -4.74
CA SER A 12 27.02 -18.74 -4.07
C SER A 12 26.05 -18.22 -5.12
N LEU A 13 24.91 -18.89 -5.26
CA LEU A 13 23.77 -18.33 -5.99
C LEU A 13 23.38 -17.01 -5.32
N PRO A 14 23.18 -15.91 -6.07
CA PRO A 14 22.63 -14.71 -5.50
C PRO A 14 21.22 -15.05 -4.98
N VAL A 15 21.02 -15.00 -3.67
CA VAL A 15 19.70 -15.02 -3.07
C VAL A 15 19.03 -13.75 -3.59
N SER A 16 18.08 -13.92 -4.51
CA SER A 16 17.24 -12.84 -4.98
C SER A 16 16.52 -12.26 -3.76
N ILE A 17 16.79 -11.01 -3.42
CA ILE A 17 16.21 -10.27 -2.29
C ILE A 17 14.68 -10.11 -2.46
N ASN A 18 14.13 -10.52 -3.61
CA ASN A 18 12.73 -10.36 -3.99
C ASN A 18 11.75 -11.40 -3.43
N THR A 19 12.13 -12.25 -2.49
CA THR A 19 11.24 -13.32 -2.00
C THR A 19 11.00 -13.28 -0.49
N LEU A 20 11.00 -12.12 0.14
CA LEU A 20 10.30 -11.97 1.40
C LEU A 20 8.82 -11.66 1.11
N ILE A 21 8.12 -12.66 0.56
CA ILE A 21 6.65 -12.68 0.51
C ILE A 21 6.21 -12.55 1.96
N SER A 22 5.51 -11.47 2.28
CA SER A 22 4.92 -11.30 3.60
C SER A 22 3.94 -12.46 3.84
N ILE A 23 4.21 -13.25 4.88
CA ILE A 23 3.37 -14.41 5.22
C ILE A 23 1.93 -13.92 5.47
N PRO A 24 0.90 -14.56 4.89
CA PRO A 24 -0.48 -14.24 5.19
C PRO A 24 -0.75 -14.25 6.69
N MET A 25 -1.50 -13.28 7.18
CA MET A 25 -1.83 -13.15 8.60
C MET A 25 -3.35 -13.23 8.79
N THR A 26 -3.79 -14.10 9.68
CA THR A 26 -5.18 -14.12 10.14
C THR A 26 -5.38 -13.02 11.19
N ALA A 27 -6.46 -12.27 11.07
CA ALA A 27 -6.86 -11.24 12.01
C ALA A 27 -8.38 -11.27 12.20
N TYR A 28 -8.88 -10.48 13.16
CA TYR A 28 -10.30 -10.37 13.44
C TYR A 28 -10.73 -8.91 13.42
N THR A 29 -11.87 -8.64 12.80
CA THR A 29 -12.50 -7.32 12.86
C THR A 29 -12.97 -7.00 14.27
N THR A 30 -13.36 -5.75 14.53
CA THR A 30 -13.96 -5.36 15.81
C THR A 30 -15.28 -6.10 16.13
N ASN A 31 -15.95 -6.64 15.09
CA ASN A 31 -17.15 -7.47 15.21
C ASN A 31 -16.82 -8.97 15.22
N ASN A 32 -15.56 -9.33 15.47
CA ASN A 32 -15.05 -10.70 15.57
C ASN A 32 -15.21 -11.55 14.30
N ARG A 33 -15.27 -10.92 13.12
CA ARG A 33 -15.25 -11.64 11.84
C ARG A 33 -13.81 -11.98 11.46
N PRO A 34 -13.51 -13.24 11.09
CA PRO A 34 -12.17 -13.63 10.68
C PRO A 34 -11.83 -13.10 9.29
N VAL A 35 -10.63 -12.57 9.13
CA VAL A 35 -10.11 -12.06 7.86
C VAL A 35 -8.67 -12.49 7.69
N GLU A 36 -8.25 -12.63 6.42
CA GLU A 36 -6.86 -12.83 6.04
C GLU A 36 -6.31 -11.53 5.44
N VAL A 37 -5.13 -11.09 5.88
CA VAL A 37 -4.40 -9.99 5.26
C VAL A 37 -3.11 -10.51 4.66
N ARG A 38 -2.84 -10.12 3.42
CA ARG A 38 -1.65 -10.51 2.68
C ARG A 38 -1.34 -9.57 1.52
N GLN A 39 -0.21 -9.80 0.90
CA GLN A 39 0.12 -9.16 -0.36
C GLN A 39 -0.75 -9.73 -1.49
N LEU A 40 -1.12 -8.86 -2.42
CA LEU A 40 -1.81 -9.21 -3.67
C LEU A 40 -0.90 -10.07 -4.55
N ASN A 41 -1.47 -11.03 -5.24
CA ASN A 41 -0.80 -11.82 -6.27
C ASN A 41 -1.64 -11.84 -7.58
N GLU A 42 -1.09 -12.38 -8.64
CA GLU A 42 -1.74 -12.38 -9.96
C GLU A 42 -3.11 -13.08 -9.99
N ASN A 43 -3.32 -14.09 -9.14
CA ASN A 43 -4.60 -14.81 -9.08
C ASN A 43 -5.71 -13.98 -8.44
N ASP A 44 -5.37 -12.87 -7.78
CA ASP A 44 -6.34 -12.00 -7.12
C ASP A 44 -6.93 -10.93 -8.04
N LEU A 45 -6.36 -10.73 -9.24
CA LEU A 45 -6.70 -9.58 -10.09
C LEU A 45 -8.18 -9.52 -10.45
N ASP A 46 -8.81 -10.65 -10.76
CA ASP A 46 -10.23 -10.67 -11.08
C ASP A 46 -11.11 -10.32 -9.86
N ASN A 47 -10.76 -10.85 -8.70
CA ASN A 47 -11.43 -10.53 -7.43
C ASN A 47 -11.22 -9.06 -7.04
N LEU A 48 -10.02 -8.51 -7.31
CA LEU A 48 -9.73 -7.09 -7.06
C LEU A 48 -10.57 -6.18 -7.97
N VAL A 49 -10.70 -6.52 -9.25
CA VAL A 49 -11.57 -5.78 -10.18
C VAL A 49 -13.02 -5.83 -9.71
N MET A 50 -13.52 -6.99 -9.25
CA MET A 50 -14.86 -7.12 -8.69
C MET A 50 -15.02 -6.25 -7.42
N TYR A 51 -14.04 -6.25 -6.53
CA TYR A 51 -14.02 -5.40 -5.34
C TYR A 51 -14.12 -3.92 -5.70
N LEU A 52 -13.25 -3.43 -6.59
CA LEU A 52 -13.20 -2.03 -7.00
C LEU A 52 -14.51 -1.55 -7.62
N ASN A 53 -15.15 -2.39 -8.45
CA ASN A 53 -16.41 -2.06 -9.10
C ASN A 53 -17.65 -2.12 -8.16
N ARG A 54 -17.50 -2.66 -6.96
CA ARG A 54 -18.55 -2.65 -5.91
C ARG A 54 -18.46 -1.45 -4.97
N LEU A 55 -17.40 -0.66 -5.04
CA LEU A 55 -17.24 0.53 -4.22
C LEU A 55 -18.32 1.58 -4.58
N LYS A 56 -18.88 2.21 -3.56
CA LYS A 56 -19.87 3.29 -3.75
C LYS A 56 -19.24 4.51 -4.39
N PRO A 57 -20.01 5.34 -5.11
CA PRO A 57 -19.50 6.53 -5.79
C PRO A 57 -18.68 7.46 -4.87
N GLU A 58 -19.08 7.62 -3.62
CA GLU A 58 -18.39 8.46 -2.64
C GLU A 58 -16.98 7.91 -2.30
N THR A 59 -16.84 6.58 -2.26
CA THR A 59 -15.54 5.93 -2.04
C THR A 59 -14.69 6.01 -3.30
N VAL A 60 -15.28 5.78 -4.48
CA VAL A 60 -14.62 5.90 -5.80
C VAL A 60 -14.06 7.31 -6.00
N MET A 61 -14.80 8.37 -5.67
CA MET A 61 -14.32 9.75 -5.79
C MET A 61 -13.11 10.07 -4.91
N ARG A 62 -12.85 9.27 -3.88
CA ARG A 62 -11.75 9.45 -2.92
C ARG A 62 -10.62 8.46 -3.08
N PHE A 63 -10.77 7.51 -3.99
CA PHE A 63 -9.80 6.45 -4.25
C PHE A 63 -9.56 6.31 -5.76
N GLY A 64 -8.48 6.88 -6.25
CA GLY A 64 -8.20 6.91 -7.69
C GLY A 64 -6.71 6.73 -8.04
N PRO A 65 -5.98 5.77 -7.43
CA PRO A 65 -4.58 5.56 -7.81
C PRO A 65 -4.44 4.95 -9.22
N HIS A 66 -5.48 4.29 -9.71
CA HIS A 66 -5.54 3.64 -11.03
C HIS A 66 -7.00 3.45 -11.49
N GLY A 67 -7.20 3.09 -12.77
CA GLY A 67 -8.50 2.65 -13.28
C GLY A 67 -8.97 1.34 -12.63
N PHE A 68 -10.27 1.06 -12.68
CA PHE A 68 -10.89 -0.11 -12.02
C PHE A 68 -11.12 -1.28 -12.98
N ASP A 69 -10.71 -1.14 -14.22
CA ASP A 69 -10.71 -2.22 -15.21
C ASP A 69 -9.48 -3.13 -15.07
N LYS A 70 -9.60 -4.35 -15.58
CA LYS A 70 -8.55 -5.37 -15.47
C LYS A 70 -7.22 -4.93 -16.11
N GLN A 71 -7.29 -4.20 -17.23
CA GLN A 71 -6.09 -3.73 -17.93
C GLN A 71 -5.31 -2.73 -17.08
N SER A 72 -6.00 -1.73 -16.51
CA SER A 72 -5.42 -0.71 -15.63
C SER A 72 -4.80 -1.32 -14.37
N VAL A 73 -5.52 -2.26 -13.73
CA VAL A 73 -5.03 -2.96 -12.53
C VAL A 73 -3.81 -3.82 -12.87
N SER A 74 -3.87 -4.62 -13.95
CA SER A 74 -2.76 -5.48 -14.35
C SER A 74 -1.51 -4.68 -14.71
N ALA A 75 -1.66 -3.53 -15.41
CA ALA A 75 -0.54 -2.69 -15.81
C ALA A 75 0.29 -2.20 -14.61
N ILE A 76 -0.37 -1.86 -13.49
CA ILE A 76 0.33 -1.45 -12.27
C ILE A 76 1.13 -2.62 -11.68
N PHE A 77 0.54 -3.82 -11.61
CA PHE A 77 1.18 -4.97 -10.97
C PHE A 77 2.13 -5.76 -11.88
N GLN A 78 2.35 -5.33 -13.12
CA GLN A 78 3.45 -5.80 -13.96
C GLN A 78 4.81 -5.27 -13.49
N ASP A 79 4.85 -4.08 -12.88
CA ASP A 79 6.05 -3.50 -12.28
C ASP A 79 6.06 -3.77 -10.76
N THR A 80 6.41 -5.00 -10.39
CA THR A 80 6.43 -5.46 -9.00
C THR A 80 7.55 -4.81 -8.17
N ASP A 81 8.55 -4.19 -8.78
CA ASP A 81 9.59 -3.46 -8.07
C ASP A 81 9.06 -2.11 -7.61
N GLN A 82 8.25 -1.46 -8.43
CA GLN A 82 7.69 -0.15 -8.14
C GLN A 82 6.37 -0.22 -7.37
N TYR A 83 5.50 -1.20 -7.64
CA TYR A 83 4.17 -1.28 -7.05
C TYR A 83 3.96 -2.54 -6.23
N LYS A 84 3.28 -2.39 -5.11
CA LYS A 84 2.88 -3.51 -4.24
C LYS A 84 1.41 -3.35 -3.85
N GLY A 85 0.63 -4.40 -4.07
CA GLY A 85 -0.75 -4.48 -3.64
C GLY A 85 -0.87 -5.25 -2.33
N TYR A 86 -1.83 -4.87 -1.50
CA TYR A 86 -2.18 -5.57 -0.26
C TYR A 86 -3.69 -5.68 -0.16
N ILE A 87 -4.17 -6.83 0.28
CA ILE A 87 -5.60 -7.12 0.37
C ILE A 87 -5.96 -7.68 1.74
N VAL A 88 -7.19 -7.42 2.13
CA VAL A 88 -7.86 -8.14 3.21
C VAL A 88 -9.00 -8.93 2.60
N ILE A 89 -9.06 -10.21 2.93
CA ILE A 89 -10.05 -11.17 2.44
C ILE A 89 -10.93 -11.59 3.60
N ASP A 90 -12.24 -11.57 3.40
CA ASP A 90 -13.18 -12.25 4.28
C ASP A 90 -13.02 -13.75 4.12
N THR A 91 -12.65 -14.47 5.20
CA THR A 91 -12.38 -15.90 5.12
C THR A 91 -13.63 -16.76 4.92
N GLU A 92 -14.83 -16.22 5.17
CA GLU A 92 -16.09 -16.93 4.98
C GLU A 92 -16.55 -16.89 3.51
N THR A 93 -16.36 -15.75 2.83
CA THR A 93 -16.84 -15.54 1.45
C THR A 93 -15.72 -15.59 0.42
N SER A 94 -14.47 -15.55 0.84
CA SER A 94 -13.28 -15.40 -0.02
C SER A 94 -13.27 -14.08 -0.82
N GLU A 95 -14.06 -13.10 -0.44
CA GLU A 95 -14.13 -11.80 -1.10
C GLU A 95 -13.08 -10.83 -0.56
N ILE A 96 -12.51 -10.02 -1.44
CA ILE A 96 -11.69 -8.87 -1.01
C ILE A 96 -12.61 -7.83 -0.37
N VAL A 97 -12.26 -7.39 0.83
CA VAL A 97 -13.01 -6.40 1.62
C VAL A 97 -12.20 -5.14 1.95
N ALA A 98 -10.89 -5.18 1.74
CA ALA A 98 -10.05 -3.99 1.75
C ALA A 98 -8.86 -4.19 0.81
N TYR A 99 -8.37 -3.09 0.29
CA TYR A 99 -7.24 -3.06 -0.63
C TYR A 99 -6.39 -1.82 -0.38
N ALA A 100 -5.08 -1.96 -0.57
CA ALA A 100 -4.19 -0.82 -0.64
C ALA A 100 -3.14 -1.04 -1.73
N VAL A 101 -2.78 0.04 -2.41
CA VAL A 101 -1.63 0.07 -3.30
C VAL A 101 -0.55 0.97 -2.71
N ILE A 102 0.69 0.48 -2.79
CA ILE A 102 1.91 1.20 -2.49
C ILE A 102 2.67 1.40 -3.80
N LYS A 103 3.13 2.63 -4.04
CA LYS A 103 4.15 2.92 -5.04
C LYS A 103 5.44 3.26 -4.31
N ILE A 104 6.53 2.55 -4.59
CA ILE A 104 7.86 2.90 -4.09
C ILE A 104 8.26 4.25 -4.70
N GLY A 105 8.82 5.13 -3.86
CA GLY A 105 9.08 6.51 -4.22
C GLY A 105 7.83 7.40 -4.03
N PHE A 106 7.72 8.41 -4.85
CA PHE A 106 6.69 9.45 -4.77
C PHE A 106 6.07 9.68 -6.15
N LEU A 107 4.97 10.45 -6.18
CA LEU A 107 4.37 10.90 -7.44
C LEU A 107 5.16 12.11 -7.95
N GLU A 108 5.63 12.04 -9.20
CA GLU A 108 6.51 13.08 -9.74
C GLU A 108 5.86 14.47 -9.75
N HIS A 109 4.56 14.54 -10.02
CA HIS A 109 3.83 15.81 -9.98
C HIS A 109 3.67 16.41 -8.57
N ASP A 110 3.91 15.63 -7.50
CA ASP A 110 3.87 16.11 -6.11
C ASP A 110 5.23 16.67 -5.66
N ARG A 111 6.32 16.44 -6.42
CA ARG A 111 7.69 16.80 -6.04
C ARG A 111 7.81 18.27 -5.58
N PHE A 112 7.40 19.20 -6.41
CA PHE A 112 7.54 20.63 -6.10
C PHE A 112 6.69 21.05 -4.90
N ARG A 113 5.50 20.46 -4.76
CA ARG A 113 4.62 20.72 -3.63
C ARG A 113 5.23 20.19 -2.31
N LEU A 114 5.75 18.98 -2.31
CA LEU A 114 6.45 18.41 -1.14
C LEU A 114 7.70 19.23 -0.79
N GLN A 115 8.47 19.66 -1.79
CA GLN A 115 9.65 20.53 -1.57
C GLN A 115 9.26 21.89 -0.97
N SER A 116 8.13 22.46 -1.32
CA SER A 116 7.64 23.72 -0.73
C SER A 116 7.34 23.61 0.77
N TYR A 117 7.10 22.40 1.27
CA TYR A 117 6.94 22.10 2.70
C TYR A 117 8.28 21.72 3.38
N GLY A 118 9.40 21.84 2.68
CA GLY A 118 10.71 21.44 3.18
C GLY A 118 10.96 19.92 3.16
N ILE A 119 10.15 19.16 2.44
CA ILE A 119 10.34 17.72 2.26
C ILE A 119 11.10 17.48 0.97
N THR A 120 12.26 16.84 1.05
CA THR A 120 12.94 16.28 -0.12
C THR A 120 12.48 14.84 -0.28
N PRO A 121 11.64 14.54 -1.29
CA PRO A 121 11.17 13.17 -1.50
C PRO A 121 12.30 12.31 -2.09
N ASP A 122 12.38 11.06 -1.60
CA ASP A 122 13.40 10.09 -1.96
C ASP A 122 12.77 8.92 -2.77
N PRO A 123 13.30 8.59 -3.97
CA PRO A 123 12.69 7.56 -4.83
C PRO A 123 12.87 6.13 -4.29
N VAL A 124 13.74 5.91 -3.30
CA VAL A 124 14.09 4.58 -2.78
C VAL A 124 13.53 4.34 -1.38
N THR A 125 13.58 5.34 -0.52
CA THR A 125 13.20 5.20 0.90
C THR A 125 11.84 5.79 1.25
N ASP A 126 11.18 6.48 0.32
CA ASP A 126 9.79 6.90 0.45
C ASP A 126 8.87 5.91 -0.25
N CYS A 127 7.60 5.90 0.12
CA CYS A 127 6.55 5.29 -0.66
C CYS A 127 5.28 6.12 -0.64
N THR A 128 4.44 5.92 -1.67
CA THR A 128 3.12 6.56 -1.76
C THR A 128 2.04 5.52 -1.48
N PHE A 129 1.04 5.87 -0.68
CA PHE A 129 0.04 4.95 -0.13
C PHE A 129 -1.38 5.38 -0.43
N ALA A 130 -2.18 4.47 -0.99
CA ALA A 130 -3.61 4.64 -1.24
C ALA A 130 -4.41 3.42 -0.75
N PRO A 131 -5.14 3.54 0.37
CA PRO A 131 -6.00 2.47 0.87
C PRO A 131 -7.47 2.69 0.52
N SER A 132 -8.23 1.59 0.44
CA SER A 132 -9.68 1.58 0.41
C SER A 132 -10.24 0.42 1.24
N VAL A 133 -11.45 0.58 1.76
CA VAL A 133 -12.19 -0.44 2.50
C VAL A 133 -13.59 -0.49 1.94
N ALA A 134 -14.10 -1.69 1.64
CA ALA A 134 -15.48 -1.91 1.19
C ALA A 134 -16.47 -1.17 2.11
N ASP A 135 -17.47 -0.52 1.52
CA ASP A 135 -18.36 0.40 2.25
C ASP A 135 -19.05 -0.26 3.44
N ASP A 136 -19.48 -1.51 3.28
CA ASP A 136 -20.17 -2.28 4.33
C ASP A 136 -19.22 -2.84 5.40
N TRP A 137 -17.90 -2.72 5.18
CA TRP A 137 -16.84 -3.17 6.08
C TRP A 137 -16.10 -2.01 6.77
N GLN A 138 -16.51 -0.77 6.47
CA GLN A 138 -15.90 0.40 7.10
C GLN A 138 -16.25 0.45 8.61
N SER A 139 -15.36 1.11 9.37
CA SER A 139 -15.47 1.25 10.83
C SER A 139 -15.40 -0.05 11.63
N GLN A 140 -14.95 -1.16 11.01
CA GLN A 140 -14.78 -2.47 11.64
C GLN A 140 -13.32 -2.83 11.93
N GLY A 141 -12.41 -1.84 11.92
CA GLY A 141 -11.00 -2.05 12.23
C GLY A 141 -10.12 -2.51 11.07
N LEU A 142 -10.68 -2.79 9.88
CA LEU A 142 -9.92 -3.29 8.73
C LEU A 142 -8.78 -2.37 8.29
N GLY A 143 -9.00 -1.06 8.33
CA GLY A 143 -7.94 -0.09 8.03
C GLY A 143 -6.72 -0.27 8.93
N ASN A 144 -6.93 -0.50 10.25
CA ASN A 144 -5.84 -0.71 11.21
C ASN A 144 -5.10 -2.03 10.93
N ILE A 145 -5.84 -3.11 10.64
CA ILE A 145 -5.28 -4.42 10.31
C ILE A 145 -4.40 -4.30 9.07
N LEU A 146 -4.95 -3.77 7.97
CA LEU A 146 -4.24 -3.61 6.70
C LEU A 146 -3.01 -2.72 6.84
N PHE A 147 -3.16 -1.56 7.50
CA PHE A 147 -2.06 -0.62 7.68
C PHE A 147 -0.94 -1.18 8.55
N GLY A 148 -1.26 -1.85 9.66
CA GLY A 148 -0.27 -2.50 10.53
C GLY A 148 0.55 -3.55 9.78
N PHE A 149 -0.10 -4.36 8.94
CA PHE A 149 0.55 -5.34 8.07
C PHE A 149 1.49 -4.68 7.06
N ILE A 150 1.02 -3.62 6.39
CA ILE A 150 1.80 -2.86 5.41
C ILE A 150 3.04 -2.24 6.07
N VAL A 151 2.88 -1.54 7.20
CA VAL A 151 4.02 -0.91 7.90
C VAL A 151 5.05 -1.95 8.32
N SER A 152 4.62 -3.12 8.80
CA SER A 152 5.53 -4.22 9.15
C SER A 152 6.35 -4.67 7.93
N HIS A 153 5.72 -4.80 6.77
CA HIS A 153 6.42 -5.16 5.54
C HIS A 153 7.34 -4.02 5.04
N LEU A 154 6.88 -2.77 5.06
CA LEU A 154 7.67 -1.62 4.61
C LEU A 154 8.98 -1.47 5.39
N LYS A 155 8.98 -1.80 6.69
CA LYS A 155 10.20 -1.85 7.51
C LYS A 155 11.21 -2.87 7.00
N THR A 156 10.76 -4.03 6.49
CA THR A 156 11.67 -5.07 5.99
C THR A 156 12.36 -4.68 4.69
N ILE A 157 11.78 -3.75 3.93
CA ILE A 157 12.33 -3.24 2.67
C ILE A 157 12.91 -1.82 2.81
N ALA A 158 13.21 -1.41 4.05
CA ALA A 158 13.89 -0.16 4.41
C ALA A 158 13.17 1.12 3.95
N ILE A 159 11.85 1.11 3.80
CA ILE A 159 11.06 2.32 3.60
C ILE A 159 11.04 3.13 4.90
N LYS A 160 11.31 4.42 4.78
CA LYS A 160 11.42 5.36 5.91
C LYS A 160 10.24 6.32 6.00
N ARG A 161 9.52 6.53 4.91
CA ARG A 161 8.41 7.49 4.87
C ARG A 161 7.26 7.02 4.00
N ILE A 162 6.05 7.22 4.49
CA ILE A 162 4.81 7.03 3.74
C ILE A 162 4.23 8.40 3.41
N ILE A 163 3.90 8.63 2.15
CA ILE A 163 3.23 9.82 1.63
C ILE A 163 1.82 9.39 1.19
N LEU A 164 0.79 10.14 1.53
CA LEU A 164 -0.55 9.84 1.02
C LEU A 164 -0.61 10.11 -0.49
N TRP A 165 -1.17 9.18 -1.23
CA TRP A 165 -1.32 9.26 -2.69
C TRP A 165 -2.30 10.37 -3.07
N GLY A 166 -1.79 11.49 -3.60
CA GLY A 166 -2.60 12.65 -3.93
C GLY A 166 -3.26 13.34 -2.72
N GLY A 167 -2.72 13.12 -1.50
CA GLY A 167 -3.25 13.69 -0.27
C GLY A 167 -4.57 13.07 0.20
N VAL A 168 -5.27 13.78 1.09
CA VAL A 168 -6.60 13.42 1.58
C VAL A 168 -7.53 14.62 1.51
N GLN A 169 -8.74 14.43 0.95
CA GLN A 169 -9.74 15.49 0.90
C GLN A 169 -10.09 16.00 2.32
N SER A 170 -10.04 17.30 2.53
CA SER A 170 -10.32 17.93 3.82
C SER A 170 -11.73 17.63 4.34
N SER A 171 -12.69 17.43 3.44
CA SER A 171 -14.06 17.01 3.75
C SER A 171 -14.16 15.56 4.25
N ASN A 172 -13.15 14.71 4.02
CA ASN A 172 -13.13 13.33 4.49
C ASN A 172 -12.57 13.23 5.92
N GLN A 173 -13.30 13.82 6.88
CA GLN A 173 -12.87 13.87 8.28
C GLN A 173 -12.56 12.51 8.89
N ARG A 174 -13.25 11.45 8.43
CA ARG A 174 -12.96 10.08 8.87
C ARG A 174 -11.54 9.65 8.49
N ALA A 175 -11.15 9.88 7.24
CA ALA A 175 -9.81 9.56 6.77
C ALA A 175 -8.75 10.47 7.41
N VAL A 176 -9.00 11.77 7.52
CA VAL A 176 -8.09 12.72 8.21
C VAL A 176 -7.85 12.27 9.65
N ASN A 177 -8.91 11.95 10.41
CA ASN A 177 -8.79 11.46 11.78
C ASN A 177 -8.09 10.11 11.87
N TYR A 178 -8.30 9.23 10.89
CA TYR A 178 -7.63 7.94 10.80
C TYR A 178 -6.12 8.15 10.62
N TYR A 179 -5.68 8.92 9.65
CA TYR A 179 -4.27 9.18 9.39
C TYR A 179 -3.60 9.90 10.57
N THR A 180 -4.24 10.90 11.15
CA THR A 180 -3.71 11.59 12.33
C THR A 180 -3.48 10.64 13.51
N ARG A 181 -4.41 9.72 13.79
CA ARG A 181 -4.25 8.70 14.85
C ARG A 181 -3.13 7.70 14.57
N HIS A 182 -2.81 7.47 13.30
CA HIS A 182 -1.66 6.65 12.90
C HIS A 182 -0.33 7.42 12.85
N GLY A 183 -0.31 8.68 13.30
CA GLY A 183 0.90 9.48 13.39
C GLY A 183 1.26 10.24 12.10
N PHE A 184 0.39 10.23 11.10
CA PHE A 184 0.60 11.10 9.94
C PHE A 184 0.52 12.56 10.36
N ARG A 185 1.50 13.34 9.95
CA ARG A 185 1.50 14.81 10.14
C ARG A 185 1.03 15.49 8.87
N ASN A 186 0.21 16.53 9.03
CA ASN A 186 -0.23 17.38 7.94
C ASN A 186 0.91 18.36 7.60
N LEU A 187 1.30 18.42 6.31
CA LEU A 187 2.32 19.33 5.80
C LEU A 187 1.74 20.66 5.32
N GLY A 188 0.53 20.61 4.77
CA GLY A 188 -0.11 21.78 4.17
C GLY A 188 -1.34 21.40 3.36
N GLN A 189 -1.85 22.38 2.62
CA GLN A 189 -3.09 22.27 1.84
C GLN A 189 -2.82 22.55 0.37
N PHE A 190 -3.61 21.90 -0.50
CA PHE A 190 -3.60 22.19 -1.93
C PHE A 190 -4.98 21.95 -2.53
N GLU A 191 -5.25 22.64 -3.66
CA GLU A 191 -6.51 22.48 -4.40
C GLU A 191 -6.33 21.45 -5.53
N TYR A 192 -7.14 20.39 -5.47
CA TYR A 192 -7.29 19.42 -6.55
C TYR A 192 -8.64 18.71 -6.38
N ASN A 193 -9.61 19.00 -7.24
CA ASN A 193 -10.98 18.54 -7.08
C ASN A 193 -11.54 18.81 -5.65
N GLY A 194 -11.25 20.00 -5.13
CA GLY A 194 -11.51 20.43 -3.77
C GLY A 194 -10.25 20.50 -2.93
N LEU A 195 -10.39 20.97 -1.70
CA LEU A 195 -9.29 21.17 -0.77
C LEU A 195 -8.78 19.83 -0.24
N ASN A 196 -7.47 19.60 -0.35
CA ASN A 196 -6.78 18.41 0.14
C ASN A 196 -5.69 18.78 1.15
N TYR A 197 -5.35 17.81 2.03
CA TYR A 197 -4.19 17.86 2.91
C TYR A 197 -3.10 16.92 2.40
N ASP A 198 -1.87 17.42 2.28
CA ASP A 198 -0.70 16.57 2.15
C ASP A 198 -0.33 16.02 3.53
N MET A 199 -0.31 14.71 3.66
CA MET A 199 0.05 14.08 4.93
C MET A 199 1.13 13.02 4.73
N ILE A 200 2.08 12.96 5.67
CA ILE A 200 3.16 11.97 5.66
C ILE A 200 3.34 11.32 7.02
N LEU A 201 3.88 10.11 7.00
CA LEU A 201 4.32 9.39 8.20
C LEU A 201 5.79 8.98 8.04
N ASP A 202 6.63 9.38 8.98
CA ASP A 202 8.00 8.86 9.08
C ASP A 202 7.97 7.54 9.86
N ILE A 203 8.51 6.46 9.26
CA ILE A 203 8.56 5.12 9.84
C ILE A 203 9.83 5.02 10.69
N PRO A 204 9.72 4.73 12.00
CA PRO A 204 10.87 4.60 12.90
C PRO A 204 11.70 3.34 12.66
#